data_90e334c07a6776d1b61264f461b2c8f5
#
_entry.id   90e334c07a6776d1b61264f461b2c8f5
#
_cell.length_a   1.000
_cell.length_b   1.000
_cell.length_c   1.000
_cell.angle_alpha   90.00
_cell.angle_beta   90.00
_cell.angle_gamma   90.00
#
_symmetry.space_group_name_H-M   'P 1'
#
loop_
_entity.id
_entity.type
_entity.pdbx_description
1 polymer ?
#
loop_
_entity_poly.entity_id
_entity_poly.type
_entity_poly.pdbx_seq_one_letter_code
_entity_poly.pdbx_strand_id
1 'polypeptide(L)'
;MNIDRELTLKKWERLRGAILARDNYLDQVMRRYGKNVGADTVHHIFPREYFPEYTFSEWNLISVSRATHNALHDRETHKLTAKGWDLLKRTARKNNIELDERIRDAIVSTEWRTDRPGQKSKL
;
A
#
# COMPACT_ATOMS: atom_id res chain seq x y z
N MET A 1 -30.75 7.07 0.05
CA MET A 1 -29.45 7.06 -0.64
C MET A 1 -28.53 8.12 -0.10
N ASN A 2 -27.30 7.77 0.13
CA ASN A 2 -26.35 8.70 0.72
C ASN A 2 -25.56 9.40 -0.38
N ILE A 3 -25.83 10.68 -0.58
CA ILE A 3 -25.17 11.46 -1.63
C ILE A 3 -23.67 11.58 -1.36
N ASP A 4 -23.29 11.75 -0.10
CA ASP A 4 -21.87 11.86 0.25
C ASP A 4 -21.13 10.59 -0.11
N ARG A 5 -21.75 9.44 0.08
CA ARG A 5 -21.14 8.17 -0.25
C ARG A 5 -20.97 8.05 -1.77
N GLU A 6 -21.96 8.48 -2.53
CA GLU A 6 -21.86 8.44 -3.98
C GLU A 6 -20.73 9.33 -4.49
N LEU A 7 -20.62 10.51 -3.92
CA LEU A 7 -19.57 11.43 -4.31
C LEU A 7 -18.19 10.89 -3.97
N THR A 8 -18.07 10.22 -2.82
CA THR A 8 -16.83 9.62 -2.41
C THR A 8 -16.45 8.48 -3.34
N LEU A 9 -17.40 7.67 -3.75
CA LEU A 9 -17.13 6.57 -4.67
C LEU A 9 -16.68 7.11 -6.03
N LYS A 10 -17.33 8.16 -6.51
CA LYS A 10 -16.94 8.76 -7.78
C LYS A 10 -15.55 9.37 -7.70
N LYS A 11 -15.25 9.99 -6.58
CA LYS A 11 -13.93 10.57 -6.37
C LYS A 11 -12.88 9.47 -6.40
N TRP A 12 -13.15 8.37 -5.74
CA TRP A 12 -12.22 7.24 -5.71
C TRP A 12 -12.00 6.66 -7.11
N GLU A 13 -13.09 6.46 -7.86
CA GLU A 13 -12.97 5.89 -9.19
C GLU A 13 -12.13 6.78 -10.12
N ARG A 14 -12.34 8.09 -10.01
CA ARG A 14 -11.58 9.03 -10.82
C ARG A 14 -10.11 8.99 -10.45
N LEU A 15 -9.82 8.98 -9.16
CA LEU A 15 -8.45 8.94 -8.70
C LEU A 15 -7.78 7.63 -9.08
N ARG A 16 -8.51 6.53 -8.92
CA ARG A 16 -8.00 5.21 -9.28
C ARG A 16 -7.60 5.18 -10.75
N GLY A 17 -8.45 5.69 -11.62
CA GLY A 17 -8.13 5.77 -13.05
C GLY A 17 -6.91 6.61 -13.32
N ALA A 18 -6.76 7.73 -12.60
CA ALA A 18 -5.62 8.60 -12.78
C ALA A 18 -4.32 7.93 -12.35
N ILE A 19 -4.37 7.15 -11.25
CA ILE A 19 -3.19 6.44 -10.77
C ILE A 19 -2.77 5.37 -11.78
N LEU A 20 -3.74 4.60 -12.29
CA LEU A 20 -3.42 3.58 -13.30
C LEU A 20 -2.76 4.22 -14.52
N ALA A 21 -3.30 5.34 -14.97
CA ALA A 21 -2.74 6.05 -16.13
C ALA A 21 -1.34 6.59 -15.81
N ARG A 22 -1.15 7.14 -14.60
CA ARG A 22 0.15 7.65 -14.18
C ARG A 22 1.20 6.56 -14.28
N ASP A 23 0.82 5.34 -13.93
CA ASP A 23 1.74 4.21 -13.87
C ASP A 23 1.74 3.40 -15.17
N ASN A 24 1.13 3.94 -16.22
CA ASN A 24 1.08 3.32 -17.55
C ASN A 24 0.47 1.93 -17.52
N TYR A 25 -0.45 1.70 -16.59
CA TYR A 25 -1.14 0.41 -16.45
C TYR A 25 -0.15 -0.74 -16.21
N LEU A 26 0.98 -0.43 -15.58
CA LEU A 26 1.99 -1.42 -15.28
C LEU A 26 2.16 -1.55 -13.77
N ASP A 27 2.41 -2.78 -13.33
CA ASP A 27 2.65 -3.12 -11.94
C ASP A 27 3.98 -2.49 -11.51
N GLN A 28 3.91 -1.51 -10.65
CA GLN A 28 5.09 -0.75 -10.25
C GLN A 28 6.03 -1.53 -9.34
N VAL A 29 5.49 -2.51 -8.62
CA VAL A 29 6.32 -3.36 -7.78
C VAL A 29 7.17 -4.28 -8.66
N MET A 30 6.55 -4.90 -9.65
CA MET A 30 7.27 -5.78 -10.57
C MET A 30 8.21 -4.99 -11.46
N ARG A 31 7.85 -3.75 -11.77
CA ARG A 31 8.70 -2.92 -12.61
C ARG A 31 10.05 -2.66 -11.96
N ARG A 32 10.09 -2.58 -10.64
CA ARG A 32 11.36 -2.42 -9.93
C ARG A 32 12.33 -3.55 -10.25
N TYR A 33 11.80 -4.72 -10.58
CA TYR A 33 12.63 -5.88 -10.92
C TYR A 33 12.81 -6.03 -12.43
N GLY A 34 12.48 -4.97 -13.17
CA GLY A 34 12.66 -5.00 -14.62
C GLY A 34 11.62 -5.79 -15.37
N LYS A 35 10.46 -6.02 -14.76
CA LYS A 35 9.41 -6.81 -15.39
C LYS A 35 8.24 -5.94 -15.79
N ASN A 36 7.69 -6.20 -16.97
CA ASN A 36 6.51 -5.49 -17.45
C ASN A 36 5.27 -6.36 -17.24
N VAL A 37 4.57 -6.10 -16.16
CA VAL A 37 3.37 -6.84 -15.81
C VAL A 37 2.22 -5.84 -15.79
N GLY A 38 1.09 -6.17 -16.41
CA GLY A 38 -0.06 -5.28 -16.44
C GLY A 38 -0.66 -5.09 -15.06
N ALA A 39 -1.16 -3.89 -14.79
CA ALA A 39 -1.80 -3.56 -13.53
C ALA A 39 -3.26 -3.21 -13.76
N ASP A 40 -4.12 -3.71 -12.90
CA ASP A 40 -5.54 -3.38 -12.94
C ASP A 40 -6.05 -3.00 -11.55
N THR A 41 -5.17 -2.94 -10.57
CA THR A 41 -5.55 -2.72 -9.18
C THR A 41 -4.71 -1.60 -8.61
N VAL A 42 -5.31 -0.76 -7.78
CA VAL A 42 -4.57 0.30 -7.08
C VAL A 42 -4.52 -0.08 -5.61
N HIS A 43 -3.29 -0.15 -5.10
CA HIS A 43 -3.01 -0.58 -3.73
C HIS A 43 -2.74 0.63 -2.85
N HIS A 44 -3.32 0.62 -1.63
CA HIS A 44 -3.00 1.61 -0.62
C HIS A 44 -1.75 1.14 0.12
N ILE A 45 -0.66 1.85 -0.04
CA ILE A 45 0.62 1.44 0.56
C ILE A 45 0.52 1.47 2.09
N PHE A 46 0.00 2.57 2.63
CA PHE A 46 -0.41 2.62 4.03
C PHE A 46 -1.87 2.20 4.03
N PRO A 47 -2.21 1.06 4.66
CA PRO A 47 -3.58 0.53 4.58
C PRO A 47 -4.60 1.53 5.12
N ARG A 48 -5.64 1.76 4.36
CA ARG A 48 -6.62 2.76 4.74
C ARG A 48 -7.36 2.43 6.03
N GLU A 49 -7.41 1.17 6.40
CA GLU A 49 -8.04 0.79 7.66
C GLU A 49 -7.34 1.40 8.86
N TYR A 50 -6.03 1.56 8.76
CA TYR A 50 -5.23 2.06 9.86
C TYR A 50 -4.75 3.49 9.64
N PHE A 51 -4.76 3.93 8.38
CA PHE A 51 -4.29 5.25 8.00
C PHE A 51 -5.30 5.92 7.06
N PRO A 52 -6.52 6.17 7.53
CA PRO A 52 -7.55 6.73 6.67
C PRO A 52 -7.22 8.10 6.10
N GLU A 53 -6.34 8.85 6.76
CA GLU A 53 -5.96 10.17 6.28
C GLU A 53 -5.21 10.12 4.94
N TYR A 54 -4.65 8.97 4.56
CA TYR A 54 -3.91 8.83 3.31
C TYR A 54 -4.71 8.16 2.21
N THR A 55 -6.00 7.95 2.43
CA THR A 55 -6.85 7.23 1.48
C THR A 55 -6.80 7.80 0.07
N PHE A 56 -6.77 9.13 -0.04
CA PHE A 56 -6.77 9.80 -1.34
C PHE A 56 -5.45 10.47 -1.68
N SER A 57 -4.40 10.15 -0.95
CA SER A 57 -3.09 10.74 -1.22
C SER A 57 -2.41 9.99 -2.36
N GLU A 58 -2.07 10.71 -3.42
CA GLU A 58 -1.50 10.07 -4.61
C GLU A 58 -0.21 9.32 -4.32
N TRP A 59 0.61 9.84 -3.42
CA TRP A 59 1.87 9.18 -3.08
C TRP A 59 1.63 7.84 -2.38
N ASN A 60 0.46 7.64 -1.81
CA ASN A 60 0.12 6.42 -1.09
C ASN A 60 -0.52 5.36 -2.00
N LEU A 61 -0.66 5.66 -3.28
CA LEU A 61 -1.37 4.79 -4.21
C LEU A 61 -0.41 4.31 -5.29
N ILE A 62 -0.47 3.01 -5.57
CA ILE A 62 0.42 2.40 -6.54
C ILE A 62 -0.34 1.34 -7.33
N SER A 63 -0.08 1.31 -8.64
CA SER A 63 -0.72 0.34 -9.52
C SER A 63 -0.02 -1.00 -9.42
N VAL A 64 -0.78 -2.06 -9.29
CA VAL A 64 -0.23 -3.41 -9.18
C VAL A 64 -1.16 -4.40 -9.90
N SER A 65 -0.65 -5.58 -10.17
CA SER A 65 -1.48 -6.67 -10.67
C SER A 65 -2.20 -7.28 -9.48
N ARG A 66 -3.23 -8.07 -9.76
CA ARG A 66 -3.95 -8.76 -8.69
C ARG A 66 -3.01 -9.67 -7.90
N ALA A 67 -2.13 -10.38 -8.60
CA ALA A 67 -1.19 -11.29 -7.95
C ALA A 67 -0.27 -10.53 -6.99
N THR A 68 0.27 -9.40 -7.43
CA THR A 68 1.12 -8.59 -6.57
C THR A 68 0.32 -8.06 -5.39
N HIS A 69 -0.89 -7.57 -5.64
CA HIS A 69 -1.74 -7.06 -4.57
C HIS A 69 -1.96 -8.11 -3.49
N ASN A 70 -2.21 -9.36 -3.92
CA ASN A 70 -2.42 -10.45 -2.98
C ASN A 70 -1.16 -10.80 -2.19
N ALA A 71 0.01 -10.47 -2.73
CA ALA A 71 1.27 -10.73 -2.04
C ALA A 71 1.63 -9.64 -1.05
N LEU A 72 1.00 -8.47 -1.15
CA LEU A 72 1.34 -7.34 -0.29
C LEU A 72 0.59 -7.34 1.04
N HIS A 73 -0.54 -8.01 1.13
CA HIS A 73 -1.23 -8.09 2.41
C HIS A 73 -1.97 -9.40 2.56
N ASP A 74 -2.25 -9.73 3.81
CA ASP A 74 -2.96 -10.92 4.16
C ASP A 74 -4.43 -10.79 3.78
N ARG A 75 -4.96 -11.80 3.12
CA ARG A 75 -6.32 -11.72 2.58
C ARG A 75 -7.40 -11.69 3.65
N GLU A 76 -7.14 -12.29 4.80
CA GLU A 76 -8.13 -12.34 5.86
C GLU A 76 -8.11 -11.11 6.75
N THR A 77 -6.93 -10.67 7.14
CA THR A 77 -6.82 -9.57 8.08
C THR A 77 -6.56 -8.24 7.41
N HIS A 78 -6.17 -8.25 6.12
CA HIS A 78 -5.78 -7.07 5.35
C HIS A 78 -4.53 -6.39 5.90
N LYS A 79 -3.83 -7.07 6.79
CA LYS A 79 -2.57 -6.54 7.31
C LYS A 79 -1.46 -6.79 6.31
N LEU A 80 -0.44 -5.97 6.36
CA LEU A 80 0.66 -6.07 5.42
C LEU A 80 1.55 -7.26 5.69
N THR A 81 1.95 -7.93 4.62
CA THR A 81 2.95 -8.99 4.67
C THR A 81 4.33 -8.32 4.71
N ALA A 82 5.39 -9.13 4.74
CA ALA A 82 6.75 -8.60 4.69
C ALA A 82 6.97 -7.74 3.46
N LYS A 83 6.42 -8.16 2.32
CA LYS A 83 6.55 -7.39 1.08
C LYS A 83 5.82 -6.06 1.17
N GLY A 84 4.61 -6.09 1.71
CA GLY A 84 3.85 -4.86 1.87
C GLY A 84 4.50 -3.92 2.86
N TRP A 85 5.05 -4.45 3.93
CA TRP A 85 5.76 -3.67 4.94
C TRP A 85 7.02 -3.03 4.35
N ASP A 86 7.75 -3.78 3.53
CA ASP A 86 8.94 -3.25 2.88
C ASP A 86 8.59 -2.08 1.96
N LEU A 87 7.53 -2.23 1.19
CA LEU A 87 7.07 -1.17 0.29
C LEU A 87 6.67 0.08 1.10
N LEU A 88 5.97 -0.12 2.22
CA LEU A 88 5.56 0.99 3.06
C LEU A 88 6.77 1.74 3.63
N LYS A 89 7.76 1.00 4.11
CA LYS A 89 8.95 1.63 4.66
C LYS A 89 9.68 2.49 3.62
N ARG A 90 9.81 1.97 2.41
CA ARG A 90 10.47 2.71 1.34
C ARG A 90 9.69 3.97 0.97
N THR A 91 8.37 3.84 0.93
CA THR A 91 7.50 4.97 0.59
C THR A 91 7.56 6.03 1.68
N ALA A 92 7.55 5.61 2.93
CA ALA A 92 7.63 6.54 4.05
C ALA A 92 8.95 7.33 4.00
N ARG A 93 10.04 6.63 3.73
CA ARG A 93 11.33 7.29 3.63
C ARG A 93 11.35 8.31 2.49
N LYS A 94 10.82 7.91 1.34
CA LYS A 94 10.82 8.78 0.18
C LYS A 94 10.00 10.05 0.41
N ASN A 95 8.94 9.95 1.18
CA ASN A 95 8.03 11.07 1.41
C ASN A 95 8.18 11.73 2.78
N ASN A 96 9.22 11.33 3.52
CA ASN A 96 9.47 11.88 4.85
C ASN A 96 8.28 11.73 5.78
N ILE A 97 7.66 10.56 5.74
CA ILE A 97 6.54 10.26 6.63
C ILE A 97 7.07 9.53 7.84
N GLU A 98 6.76 10.06 9.02
CA GLU A 98 7.19 9.45 10.26
C GLU A 98 6.22 8.33 10.61
N LEU A 99 6.75 7.17 10.95
CA LEU A 99 5.91 6.03 11.31
C LEU A 99 5.51 6.12 12.78
N ASP A 100 4.26 5.78 13.07
CA ASP A 100 3.78 5.84 14.44
C ASP A 100 3.29 4.45 14.89
N GLU A 101 2.70 4.37 16.07
CA GLU A 101 2.35 3.08 16.66
C GLU A 101 1.28 2.32 15.89
N ARG A 102 0.55 2.96 14.97
CA ARG A 102 -0.45 2.25 14.16
C ARG A 102 0.18 1.17 13.30
N ILE A 103 1.48 1.28 13.02
CA ILE A 103 2.18 0.29 12.21
C ILE A 103 2.08 -1.08 12.85
N ARG A 104 2.10 -1.14 14.19
CA ARG A 104 2.04 -2.40 14.89
C ARG A 104 0.78 -3.19 14.53
N ASP A 105 -0.32 -2.48 14.35
CA ASP A 105 -1.58 -3.14 14.02
C ASP A 105 -1.75 -3.36 12.52
N ALA A 106 -1.01 -2.62 11.71
CA ALA A 106 -1.16 -2.65 10.26
C ALA A 106 -0.37 -3.76 9.58
N ILE A 107 0.56 -4.40 10.28
CA ILE A 107 1.37 -5.46 9.68
C ILE A 107 1.15 -6.76 10.42
N VAL A 108 1.47 -7.87 9.74
CA VAL A 108 1.39 -9.18 10.37
C VAL A 108 2.42 -9.22 11.49
N SER A 109 2.02 -9.69 12.66
CA SER A 109 2.84 -9.57 13.85
C SER A 109 4.24 -10.14 13.72
N THR A 110 4.42 -11.23 12.96
CA THR A 110 5.75 -11.79 12.77
C THR A 110 6.64 -10.85 11.97
N GLU A 111 6.07 -10.16 10.97
CA GLU A 111 6.83 -9.23 10.17
C GLU A 111 7.24 -8.01 11.01
N TRP A 112 6.35 -7.57 11.87
CA TRP A 112 6.65 -6.45 12.74
C TRP A 112 7.87 -6.75 13.59
N ARG A 113 7.94 -7.96 14.12
CA ARG A 113 9.05 -8.33 14.99
C ARG A 113 10.40 -8.30 14.29
N THR A 114 10.45 -8.70 13.03
CA THR A 114 11.72 -8.75 12.32
C THR A 114 12.28 -7.37 12.05
N ASP A 115 11.44 -6.33 12.09
CA ASP A 115 11.90 -4.98 11.81
C ASP A 115 11.90 -4.08 13.03
N ARG A 116 11.72 -4.64 14.20
CA ARG A 116 11.63 -3.83 15.36
C ARG A 116 12.97 -3.21 15.72
N PRO A 117 12.99 -1.92 15.99
CA PRO A 117 14.24 -1.26 16.37
C PRO A 117 14.81 -1.93 17.60
N GLY A 118 16.10 -2.11 17.61
CA GLY A 118 16.75 -2.72 18.74
C GLY A 118 16.80 -4.21 18.70
N GLN A 119 16.14 -4.78 17.72
CA GLN A 119 16.20 -6.18 17.62
C GLN A 119 16.92 -6.65 16.43
N LYS A 120 17.48 -5.80 15.79
CA LYS A 120 18.02 -6.12 14.63
C LYS A 120 18.95 -7.08 14.82
N SER A 121 19.27 -7.45 14.33
CA SER A 121 20.17 -8.19 14.40
C SER A 121 20.36 -9.17 15.13
N LYS A 122 19.84 -9.31 15.66
CA LYS A 122 19.94 -10.29 16.35
C LYS A 122 20.29 -11.23 15.48
N LEU A 123 20.53 -10.97 14.78
CA LEU A 123 20.72 -11.75 13.91
C LEU A 123 21.73 -11.68 13.39
#